data_779159c4db6def90a9001555006562bf
#
_entry.id   779159c4db6def90a9001555006562bf
#
_cell.length_a   1.000
_cell.length_b   1.000
_cell.length_c   1.000
_cell.angle_alpha   90.00
_cell.angle_beta   90.00
_cell.angle_gamma   90.00
#
_symmetry.space_group_name_H-M   'P 1'
#
loop_
_entity.id
_entity.type
_entity.pdbx_description
1 polymer ?
#
loop_
_entity_poly.entity_id
_entity_poly.type
_entity_poly.pdbx_seq_one_letter_code
_entity_poly.pdbx_strand_id
1 'polypeptide(L)'
;MNARFFILVFTGILFLFSCGNKKSTNAKSESVQQKPNVLFIAVDDLNDWLGCMNGHPNTKTPNIDKLASQGVLFTNAHCQAPLCGPSRASLMTGLRPSTTGIYGMIDDNKIKSDNEATKDIIFLPEYFKDHGYHTMGIGKLFHKHAPDGLFDESGGRSPGFGPKPEERFVWDGIGTSDPEKYGRTSTDWGAYPEADSLMPDHRSASWTIERLKRDYEEPFFLAVGFLRPHVPFYVPQKWFDLHPVENMETTPYNPDDLEDVPPIAHQINDLPMMPTTDWAIENNEWKNIIQAYLACISFVDYEVGRVLDALENSKYSDNTVIVLWSDHGYRLGEKGTFAKHALWEEATNAPLIFAAPGLPKGKVIDTPAEMLSIYPTLLDLCGLPAYNRNEGINLTPVMKEEKTEKNNHFAITTFGMNNHGLRTAQYRYIQYEDGSEELYDHRKDPNEWNNAALNPENSDIKKNLQGLLPETNKKWNVHSHYTFQPYFVEQKARASN
;
A
#
# COMPACT_ATOMS: atom_id res chain seq x y z
N MET A 1 84.97 56.32 63.43
CA MET A 1 85.84 55.18 63.54
C MET A 1 84.98 54.01 62.98
N ASN A 2 85.31 53.64 61.83
CA ASN A 2 84.90 52.47 61.04
C ASN A 2 83.43 51.99 61.06
N ALA A 3 82.65 52.53 60.09
CA ALA A 3 81.39 51.96 59.66
C ALA A 3 81.66 50.97 58.52
N ARG A 4 81.20 49.73 58.64
CA ARG A 4 81.21 48.76 57.58
C ARG A 4 79.81 48.74 56.94
N PHE A 5 79.73 49.07 55.67
CA PHE A 5 78.55 48.98 54.85
C PHE A 5 78.33 47.51 54.40
N PHE A 6 77.17 46.96 54.68
CA PHE A 6 76.75 45.71 54.13
C PHE A 6 75.81 46.00 52.94
N ILE A 7 76.22 45.55 51.77
CA ILE A 7 75.38 45.59 50.57
C ILE A 7 74.61 44.32 50.51
N LEU A 8 73.25 44.40 50.60
CA LEU A 8 72.35 43.34 50.36
C LEU A 8 71.99 43.33 48.85
N VAL A 9 72.42 42.28 48.18
CA VAL A 9 72.00 42.00 46.78
C VAL A 9 70.61 41.30 46.80
N PHE A 10 69.59 42.01 46.35
CA PHE A 10 68.25 41.46 46.14
C PHE A 10 68.21 40.82 44.77
N THR A 11 68.18 39.45 44.69
CA THR A 11 67.96 38.69 43.47
C THR A 11 66.44 38.57 43.24
N GLY A 12 65.93 39.41 42.35
CA GLY A 12 64.54 39.34 41.91
C GLY A 12 64.27 38.11 41.00
N ILE A 13 63.49 37.16 41.47
CA ILE A 13 62.98 36.04 40.64
C ILE A 13 61.78 36.56 39.91
N LEU A 14 61.93 36.78 38.59
CA LEU A 14 60.74 37.00 37.66
C LEU A 14 59.99 35.71 37.47
N PHE A 15 58.81 35.61 38.04
CA PHE A 15 57.80 34.59 37.64
C PHE A 15 57.14 35.06 36.37
N LEU A 16 57.48 34.42 35.23
CA LEU A 16 56.74 34.53 33.98
C LEU A 16 55.46 33.69 34.11
N PHE A 17 54.30 34.34 34.32
CA PHE A 17 52.99 33.71 34.13
C PHE A 17 52.80 33.54 32.67
N SER A 18 53.00 32.29 32.18
CA SER A 18 52.55 31.87 30.86
C SER A 18 51.02 31.65 30.89
N CYS A 19 50.25 32.60 30.35
CA CYS A 19 48.86 32.42 30.04
C CYS A 19 48.76 31.40 28.93
N GLY A 20 48.63 30.09 29.30
CA GLY A 20 48.24 29.03 28.38
C GLY A 20 46.78 29.24 27.97
N ASN A 21 46.58 29.72 26.75
CA ASN A 21 45.28 29.72 26.09
C ASN A 21 44.84 28.25 25.94
N LYS A 22 44.06 27.73 26.88
CA LYS A 22 43.28 26.51 26.66
C LYS A 22 42.29 26.78 25.52
N LYS A 23 42.66 26.44 24.29
CA LYS A 23 41.65 26.21 23.25
C LYS A 23 40.67 25.17 23.79
N SER A 24 39.52 25.64 24.23
CA SER A 24 38.35 24.80 24.41
C SER A 24 38.02 24.19 23.02
N THR A 25 38.48 22.99 22.81
CA THR A 25 37.95 22.15 21.76
C THR A 25 36.52 21.82 22.21
N ASN A 26 35.56 22.66 21.80
CA ASN A 26 34.20 22.25 21.70
C ASN A 26 34.19 21.10 20.66
N ALA A 27 34.46 19.88 21.10
CA ALA A 27 33.98 18.71 20.42
C ALA A 27 32.45 18.88 20.45
N LYS A 28 31.85 19.36 19.34
CA LYS A 28 30.47 19.07 19.07
C LYS A 28 30.39 17.54 19.24
N SER A 29 29.73 17.07 20.29
CA SER A 29 29.23 15.73 20.32
C SER A 29 28.34 15.66 19.07
N GLU A 30 28.77 14.95 18.03
CA GLU A 30 27.85 14.49 17.01
C GLU A 30 26.80 13.74 17.81
N SER A 31 25.62 14.34 17.96
CA SER A 31 24.48 13.68 18.48
C SER A 31 24.30 12.51 17.52
N VAL A 32 24.52 11.28 17.95
CA VAL A 32 24.18 10.09 17.22
C VAL A 32 22.68 10.27 16.90
N GLN A 33 22.39 10.63 15.67
CA GLN A 33 21.01 10.88 15.26
C GLN A 33 20.29 9.55 15.45
N GLN A 34 19.38 9.51 16.42
CA GLN A 34 18.64 8.30 16.73
C GLN A 34 17.86 7.91 15.49
N LYS A 35 17.99 6.67 15.02
CA LYS A 35 17.23 6.16 13.89
C LYS A 35 15.72 6.39 14.13
N PRO A 36 14.95 6.85 13.14
CA PRO A 36 13.52 7.06 13.33
C PRO A 36 12.78 5.74 13.51
N ASN A 37 11.69 5.77 14.25
CA ASN A 37 10.74 4.66 14.30
C ASN A 37 9.96 4.59 12.99
N VAL A 38 9.29 3.46 12.77
CA VAL A 38 8.38 3.27 11.62
C VAL A 38 6.99 2.89 12.12
N LEU A 39 5.98 3.62 11.69
CA LEU A 39 4.57 3.23 11.76
C LEU A 39 4.10 2.87 10.34
N PHE A 40 3.88 1.58 10.13
CA PHE A 40 3.52 0.99 8.83
C PHE A 40 2.03 0.63 8.83
N ILE A 41 1.21 1.42 8.11
CA ILE A 41 -0.26 1.29 8.08
C ILE A 41 -0.68 0.72 6.74
N ALA A 42 -1.20 -0.50 6.75
CA ALA A 42 -1.76 -1.19 5.59
C ALA A 42 -3.29 -1.20 5.66
N VAL A 43 -3.97 -0.83 4.58
CA VAL A 43 -5.43 -0.86 4.46
C VAL A 43 -5.80 -1.79 3.31
N ASP A 44 -6.80 -2.65 3.50
CA ASP A 44 -7.19 -3.68 2.53
C ASP A 44 -8.32 -3.19 1.63
N ASP A 45 -8.17 -3.33 0.30
CA ASP A 45 -9.18 -2.93 -0.70
C ASP A 45 -9.53 -1.41 -0.70
N LEU A 46 -8.68 -0.53 -0.20
CA LEU A 46 -8.92 0.92 -0.20
C LEU A 46 -8.48 1.52 -1.53
N ASN A 47 -9.45 2.00 -2.30
CA ASN A 47 -9.19 2.73 -3.55
C ASN A 47 -8.89 4.22 -3.29
N ASP A 48 -8.88 5.03 -4.34
CA ASP A 48 -8.61 6.47 -4.31
C ASP A 48 -9.73 7.32 -3.69
N TRP A 49 -10.82 6.71 -3.18
CA TRP A 49 -11.95 7.43 -2.57
C TRP A 49 -11.60 8.00 -1.21
N LEU A 50 -10.61 8.89 -1.20
CA LEU A 50 -10.20 9.69 -0.06
C LEU A 50 -10.43 11.17 -0.35
N GLY A 51 -10.72 11.98 0.67
CA GLY A 51 -10.91 13.42 0.52
C GLY A 51 -9.69 14.11 -0.07
N CYS A 52 -8.49 13.74 0.38
CA CYS A 52 -7.22 14.27 -0.13
C CYS A 52 -6.90 13.87 -1.59
N MET A 53 -7.58 12.85 -2.14
CA MET A 53 -7.43 12.42 -3.54
C MET A 53 -8.58 12.90 -4.43
N ASN A 54 -9.65 13.43 -3.85
CA ASN A 54 -10.90 13.83 -4.55
C ASN A 54 -11.55 12.67 -5.33
N GLY A 55 -11.36 11.43 -4.89
CA GLY A 55 -11.80 10.25 -5.63
C GLY A 55 -13.32 10.06 -5.67
N HIS A 56 -14.05 10.53 -4.65
CA HIS A 56 -15.51 10.49 -4.66
C HIS A 56 -16.13 11.64 -3.84
N PRO A 57 -17.20 12.31 -4.33
CA PRO A 57 -17.76 13.51 -3.69
C PRO A 57 -18.36 13.26 -2.30
N ASN A 58 -18.82 12.04 -2.02
CA ASN A 58 -19.43 11.70 -0.74
C ASN A 58 -18.43 11.15 0.30
N THR A 59 -17.14 11.15 0.01
CA THR A 59 -16.09 10.63 0.90
C THR A 59 -15.97 11.46 2.19
N LYS A 60 -15.68 10.77 3.30
CA LYS A 60 -15.42 11.37 4.63
C LYS A 60 -14.25 10.67 5.29
N THR A 61 -13.04 11.25 5.11
CA THR A 61 -11.76 10.69 5.59
C THR A 61 -10.88 11.73 6.29
N PRO A 62 -11.40 12.44 7.31
CA PRO A 62 -10.70 13.57 7.90
C PRO A 62 -9.35 13.22 8.52
N ASN A 63 -9.15 11.98 8.98
CA ASN A 63 -7.92 11.55 9.65
C ASN A 63 -6.82 11.23 8.63
N ILE A 64 -7.16 10.52 7.55
CA ILE A 64 -6.23 10.23 6.44
C ILE A 64 -5.89 11.52 5.70
N ASP A 65 -6.87 12.42 5.50
CA ASP A 65 -6.66 13.75 4.91
C ASP A 65 -5.71 14.61 5.76
N LYS A 66 -5.85 14.54 7.10
CA LYS A 66 -4.91 15.18 8.04
C LYS A 66 -3.48 14.62 7.85
N LEU A 67 -3.31 13.30 7.76
CA LEU A 67 -2.01 12.68 7.51
C LEU A 67 -1.41 13.14 6.18
N ALA A 68 -2.19 13.17 5.11
CA ALA A 68 -1.75 13.67 3.80
C ALA A 68 -1.30 15.13 3.87
N SER A 69 -2.01 15.98 4.62
CA SER A 69 -1.62 17.39 4.84
C SER A 69 -0.32 17.57 5.64
N GLN A 70 0.08 16.56 6.40
CA GLN A 70 1.30 16.54 7.21
C GLN A 70 2.49 15.88 6.51
N GLY A 71 2.27 15.26 5.35
CA GLY A 71 3.26 14.50 4.61
C GLY A 71 3.22 14.72 3.10
N VAL A 72 3.56 13.67 2.37
CA VAL A 72 3.58 13.60 0.92
C VAL A 72 2.58 12.56 0.46
N LEU A 73 1.63 12.97 -0.36
CA LEU A 73 0.61 12.14 -0.99
C LEU A 73 1.00 11.82 -2.43
N PHE A 74 1.01 10.55 -2.82
CA PHE A 74 1.05 10.11 -4.21
C PHE A 74 -0.38 9.80 -4.67
N THR A 75 -0.88 10.54 -5.66
CA THR A 75 -2.22 10.36 -6.24
C THR A 75 -2.26 9.36 -7.40
N ASN A 76 -1.10 8.94 -7.87
CA ASN A 76 -0.93 8.04 -9.01
C ASN A 76 0.00 6.88 -8.60
N ALA A 77 -0.39 6.16 -7.54
CA ALA A 77 0.37 5.02 -7.05
C ALA A 77 -0.36 3.71 -7.33
N HIS A 78 0.38 2.70 -7.83
CA HIS A 78 -0.19 1.46 -8.34
C HIS A 78 0.37 0.23 -7.65
N CYS A 79 -0.50 -0.75 -7.47
CA CYS A 79 -0.14 -2.07 -6.95
C CYS A 79 0.61 -2.91 -7.99
N GLN A 80 1.38 -3.89 -7.52
CA GLN A 80 2.07 -4.84 -8.41
C GLN A 80 1.18 -5.98 -8.88
N ALA A 81 0.04 -6.19 -8.20
CA ALA A 81 -1.03 -7.08 -8.63
C ALA A 81 -2.38 -6.59 -8.07
N PRO A 82 -3.49 -6.66 -8.82
CA PRO A 82 -4.82 -6.25 -8.35
C PRO A 82 -5.47 -7.36 -7.51
N LEU A 83 -4.71 -7.90 -6.55
CA LEU A 83 -5.08 -9.02 -5.69
C LEU A 83 -4.22 -9.04 -4.44
N CYS A 84 -4.85 -9.15 -3.27
CA CYS A 84 -4.18 -8.98 -1.96
C CYS A 84 -2.92 -9.86 -1.78
N GLY A 85 -3.03 -11.17 -2.08
CA GLY A 85 -1.92 -12.12 -1.88
C GLY A 85 -0.64 -11.73 -2.62
N PRO A 86 -0.66 -11.66 -3.97
CA PRO A 86 0.52 -11.31 -4.76
C PRO A 86 0.97 -9.85 -4.56
N SER A 87 0.08 -8.89 -4.36
CA SER A 87 0.46 -7.50 -4.09
C SER A 87 1.26 -7.38 -2.80
N ARG A 88 0.74 -7.94 -1.70
CA ARG A 88 1.41 -7.92 -0.40
C ARG A 88 2.70 -8.73 -0.39
N ALA A 89 2.72 -9.91 -1.03
CA ALA A 89 3.95 -10.69 -1.20
C ALA A 89 5.01 -9.88 -1.97
N SER A 90 4.62 -9.18 -3.03
CA SER A 90 5.51 -8.34 -3.82
C SER A 90 6.13 -7.21 -2.98
N LEU A 91 5.32 -6.43 -2.28
CA LEU A 91 5.81 -5.34 -1.42
C LEU A 91 6.75 -5.88 -0.33
N MET A 92 6.36 -6.95 0.36
CA MET A 92 7.12 -7.47 1.50
C MET A 92 8.43 -8.16 1.10
N THR A 93 8.51 -8.68 -0.13
CA THR A 93 9.75 -9.27 -0.68
C THR A 93 10.61 -8.26 -1.43
N GLY A 94 10.03 -7.15 -1.89
CA GLY A 94 10.67 -6.21 -2.79
C GLY A 94 10.77 -6.72 -4.24
N LEU A 95 10.06 -7.81 -4.61
CA LEU A 95 10.13 -8.46 -5.91
C LEU A 95 8.77 -8.45 -6.63
N ARG A 96 8.77 -8.30 -7.96
CA ARG A 96 7.57 -8.33 -8.79
C ARG A 96 6.94 -9.72 -8.86
N PRO A 97 5.63 -9.82 -9.10
CA PRO A 97 4.98 -11.11 -9.37
C PRO A 97 5.61 -11.84 -10.56
N SER A 98 6.03 -11.12 -11.61
CA SER A 98 6.74 -11.68 -12.77
C SER A 98 8.08 -12.33 -12.41
N THR A 99 8.75 -11.85 -11.38
CA THR A 99 10.02 -12.41 -10.85
C THR A 99 9.79 -13.61 -9.95
N THR A 100 8.73 -13.58 -9.14
CA THR A 100 8.47 -14.63 -8.13
C THR A 100 7.57 -15.75 -8.62
N GLY A 101 6.76 -15.50 -9.66
CA GLY A 101 5.68 -16.41 -10.08
C GLY A 101 4.51 -16.46 -9.10
N ILE A 102 4.46 -15.56 -8.11
CA ILE A 102 3.34 -15.46 -7.16
C ILE A 102 2.27 -14.57 -7.78
N TYR A 103 1.41 -15.15 -8.60
CA TYR A 103 0.36 -14.46 -9.32
C TYR A 103 -1.02 -14.56 -8.65
N GLY A 104 -1.20 -15.46 -7.70
CA GLY A 104 -2.43 -15.69 -6.97
C GLY A 104 -2.19 -15.75 -5.46
N MET A 105 -3.20 -16.27 -4.75
CA MET A 105 -3.11 -16.44 -3.29
C MET A 105 -2.02 -17.45 -2.93
N ILE A 106 -1.32 -17.18 -1.83
CA ILE A 106 -0.28 -18.03 -1.29
C ILE A 106 -0.39 -18.06 0.25
N ASP A 107 -0.03 -19.17 0.86
CA ASP A 107 0.17 -19.23 2.31
C ASP A 107 1.43 -18.40 2.66
N ASP A 108 1.33 -17.48 3.63
CA ASP A 108 2.41 -16.56 3.99
C ASP A 108 3.71 -17.32 4.33
N ASN A 109 3.61 -18.49 4.99
CA ASN A 109 4.74 -19.35 5.33
C ASN A 109 5.37 -20.06 4.09
N LYS A 110 4.70 -20.04 2.94
CA LYS A 110 5.15 -20.68 1.70
C LYS A 110 5.80 -19.73 0.70
N ILE A 111 5.85 -18.43 0.98
CA ILE A 111 6.43 -17.44 0.07
C ILE A 111 7.89 -17.75 -0.27
N LYS A 112 8.68 -18.19 0.72
CA LYS A 112 10.09 -18.60 0.53
C LYS A 112 10.25 -20.07 0.10
N SER A 113 9.19 -20.89 0.18
CA SER A 113 9.26 -22.34 -0.08
C SER A 113 9.26 -22.63 -1.58
N ASP A 114 10.11 -23.54 -2.00
CA ASP A 114 10.18 -24.07 -3.37
C ASP A 114 10.23 -22.98 -4.46
N ASN A 115 10.90 -21.85 -4.15
CA ASN A 115 10.99 -20.68 -5.01
C ASN A 115 12.40 -20.08 -4.98
N GLU A 116 13.15 -20.28 -6.06
CA GLU A 116 14.52 -19.77 -6.21
C GLU A 116 14.62 -18.24 -6.09
N ALA A 117 13.58 -17.51 -6.49
CA ALA A 117 13.59 -16.06 -6.39
C ALA A 117 13.44 -15.57 -4.95
N THR A 118 12.73 -16.30 -4.10
CA THR A 118 12.37 -15.85 -2.74
C THR A 118 12.99 -16.63 -1.59
N LYS A 119 13.63 -17.79 -1.83
CA LYS A 119 14.19 -18.63 -0.77
C LYS A 119 15.13 -17.89 0.19
N ASP A 120 15.96 -16.98 -0.34
CA ASP A 120 16.95 -16.21 0.40
C ASP A 120 16.58 -14.72 0.48
N ILE A 121 15.30 -14.36 0.23
CA ILE A 121 14.85 -12.99 0.33
C ILE A 121 14.70 -12.57 1.80
N ILE A 122 14.99 -11.31 2.10
CA ILE A 122 14.73 -10.73 3.41
C ILE A 122 13.43 -9.94 3.30
N PHE A 123 12.43 -10.29 4.09
CA PHE A 123 11.18 -9.52 4.13
C PHE A 123 11.41 -8.14 4.74
N LEU A 124 10.59 -7.16 4.35
CA LEU A 124 10.71 -5.80 4.86
C LEU A 124 10.81 -5.73 6.40
N PRO A 125 9.92 -6.33 7.21
CA PRO A 125 10.07 -6.30 8.67
C PRO A 125 11.33 -7.06 9.17
N GLU A 126 11.71 -8.15 8.51
CA GLU A 126 12.92 -8.92 8.82
C GLU A 126 14.18 -8.07 8.60
N TYR A 127 14.23 -7.26 7.53
CA TYR A 127 15.33 -6.35 7.26
C TYR A 127 15.48 -5.30 8.37
N PHE A 128 14.36 -4.72 8.85
CA PHE A 128 14.39 -3.81 9.98
C PHE A 128 14.90 -4.47 11.26
N LYS A 129 14.44 -5.70 11.55
CA LYS A 129 14.90 -6.49 12.69
C LYS A 129 16.42 -6.74 12.64
N ASP A 130 16.95 -7.15 11.48
CA ASP A 130 18.38 -7.37 11.26
C ASP A 130 19.22 -6.11 11.43
N HIS A 131 18.58 -4.92 11.37
CA HIS A 131 19.23 -3.62 11.57
C HIS A 131 18.92 -2.99 12.93
N GLY A 132 18.47 -3.79 13.91
CA GLY A 132 18.33 -3.40 15.31
C GLY A 132 17.04 -2.67 15.65
N TYR A 133 15.97 -2.91 14.89
CA TYR A 133 14.63 -2.47 15.24
C TYR A 133 13.87 -3.55 16.00
N HIS A 134 13.10 -3.14 17.00
CA HIS A 134 12.08 -4.00 17.61
C HIS A 134 10.86 -4.07 16.70
N THR A 135 10.53 -5.24 16.19
CA THR A 135 9.48 -5.42 15.18
C THR A 135 8.18 -5.91 15.77
N MET A 136 7.10 -5.20 15.47
CA MET A 136 5.75 -5.50 16.00
C MET A 136 4.74 -5.48 14.87
N GLY A 137 3.78 -6.44 14.86
CA GLY A 137 2.79 -6.51 13.79
C GLY A 137 1.45 -7.07 14.24
N ILE A 138 0.35 -6.47 13.72
CA ILE A 138 -1.02 -6.93 13.92
C ILE A 138 -1.87 -6.76 12.66
N GLY A 139 -2.87 -7.61 12.49
CA GLY A 139 -3.88 -7.50 11.43
C GLY A 139 -3.42 -8.05 10.08
N LYS A 140 -4.01 -7.55 8.99
CA LYS A 140 -3.74 -8.02 7.63
C LYS A 140 -2.51 -7.31 7.04
N LEU A 141 -1.33 -7.84 7.24
CA LEU A 141 -0.06 -7.32 6.71
C LEU A 141 0.38 -8.05 5.44
N PHE A 142 0.43 -9.38 5.47
CA PHE A 142 0.47 -10.27 4.31
C PHE A 142 -0.96 -10.66 3.91
N HIS A 143 -1.14 -11.71 3.11
CA HIS A 143 -2.50 -12.14 2.75
C HIS A 143 -3.31 -12.54 3.99
N LYS A 144 -2.74 -13.32 4.90
CA LYS A 144 -3.36 -13.62 6.20
C LYS A 144 -2.87 -12.62 7.24
N HIS A 145 -1.64 -12.77 7.71
CA HIS A 145 -1.03 -11.90 8.71
C HIS A 145 0.44 -11.66 8.42
N ALA A 146 1.26 -12.70 8.61
CA ALA A 146 2.70 -12.75 8.35
C ALA A 146 3.18 -14.20 8.44
N PRO A 147 4.35 -14.54 7.91
CA PRO A 147 5.06 -15.77 8.23
C PRO A 147 5.33 -15.90 9.74
N ASP A 148 5.30 -17.12 10.25
CA ASP A 148 5.53 -17.41 11.66
C ASP A 148 6.90 -16.90 12.12
N GLY A 149 6.95 -16.19 13.25
CA GLY A 149 8.19 -15.68 13.85
C GLY A 149 8.79 -14.45 13.16
N LEU A 150 8.12 -13.87 12.18
CA LEU A 150 8.62 -12.68 11.47
C LEU A 150 8.77 -11.46 12.40
N PHE A 151 7.78 -11.23 13.26
CA PHE A 151 7.79 -10.13 14.24
C PHE A 151 8.26 -10.58 15.61
N ASP A 152 8.95 -9.70 16.35
CA ASP A 152 9.30 -9.93 17.77
C ASP A 152 8.04 -9.98 18.62
N GLU A 153 7.05 -9.10 18.34
CA GLU A 153 5.71 -9.17 18.91
C GLU A 153 4.66 -9.26 17.82
N SER A 154 3.82 -10.31 17.86
CA SER A 154 2.70 -10.47 16.95
C SER A 154 1.37 -10.41 17.67
N GLY A 155 0.49 -9.51 17.23
CA GLY A 155 -0.93 -9.45 17.62
C GLY A 155 -1.80 -10.45 16.85
N GLY A 156 -1.23 -11.09 15.83
CA GLY A 156 -1.94 -11.95 14.90
C GLY A 156 -3.01 -11.23 14.08
N ARG A 157 -3.91 -11.98 13.48
CA ARG A 157 -5.08 -11.48 12.77
C ARG A 157 -6.33 -12.19 13.27
N SER A 158 -7.45 -11.48 13.37
CA SER A 158 -8.74 -12.09 13.60
C SER A 158 -9.13 -13.00 12.44
N PRO A 159 -9.70 -14.19 12.70
CA PRO A 159 -10.11 -15.10 11.62
C PRO A 159 -11.15 -14.49 10.69
N GLY A 160 -11.12 -14.89 9.42
CA GLY A 160 -12.10 -14.47 8.41
C GLY A 160 -12.03 -12.99 8.04
N PHE A 161 -13.17 -12.43 7.68
CA PHE A 161 -13.36 -11.05 7.22
C PHE A 161 -14.20 -10.21 8.20
N GLY A 162 -14.13 -10.51 9.48
CA GLY A 162 -14.89 -9.87 10.55
C GLY A 162 -16.19 -10.60 10.90
N PRO A 163 -16.99 -10.00 11.80
CA PRO A 163 -18.28 -10.56 12.20
C PRO A 163 -19.22 -10.71 11.02
N LYS A 164 -20.11 -11.70 11.07
CA LYS A 164 -21.11 -11.97 10.05
C LYS A 164 -22.48 -12.16 10.71
N PRO A 165 -23.56 -11.62 10.12
CA PRO A 165 -24.91 -11.92 10.55
C PRO A 165 -25.25 -13.40 10.29
N GLU A 166 -26.29 -13.91 10.92
CA GLU A 166 -26.77 -15.28 10.70
C GLU A 166 -27.23 -15.48 9.25
N GLU A 167 -27.93 -14.49 8.71
CA GLU A 167 -28.37 -14.43 7.31
C GLU A 167 -27.70 -13.26 6.59
N ARG A 168 -27.44 -13.39 5.29
CA ARG A 168 -26.93 -12.31 4.46
C ARG A 168 -28.00 -11.25 4.26
N PHE A 169 -27.57 -10.01 4.06
CA PHE A 169 -28.49 -8.90 3.83
C PHE A 169 -29.04 -8.89 2.41
N VAL A 170 -28.16 -9.01 1.39
CA VAL A 170 -28.53 -8.77 -0.01
C VAL A 170 -27.91 -9.80 -0.95
N TRP A 171 -26.58 -9.94 -0.96
CA TRP A 171 -25.88 -10.71 -1.98
C TRP A 171 -25.39 -12.07 -1.45
N ASP A 172 -25.86 -13.14 -2.04
CA ASP A 172 -25.46 -14.52 -1.70
C ASP A 172 -24.71 -15.23 -2.84
N GLY A 173 -24.39 -14.51 -3.92
CA GLY A 173 -23.84 -15.06 -5.15
C GLY A 173 -24.93 -15.53 -6.13
N ILE A 174 -26.16 -15.04 -6.00
CA ILE A 174 -27.27 -15.32 -6.94
C ILE A 174 -26.81 -14.94 -8.36
N GLY A 175 -26.96 -15.88 -9.29
CA GLY A 175 -26.53 -15.69 -10.69
C GLY A 175 -25.19 -16.35 -11.02
N THR A 176 -24.49 -16.92 -10.03
CA THR A 176 -23.34 -17.79 -10.35
C THR A 176 -23.85 -19.08 -10.99
N SER A 177 -23.34 -19.38 -12.17
CA SER A 177 -23.73 -20.59 -12.93
C SER A 177 -23.34 -21.90 -12.24
N ASP A 178 -22.46 -21.84 -11.22
CA ASP A 178 -21.97 -23.00 -10.50
C ASP A 178 -21.50 -22.62 -9.09
N PRO A 179 -22.42 -22.55 -8.10
CA PRO A 179 -22.06 -22.24 -6.71
C PRO A 179 -21.12 -23.26 -6.05
N GLU A 180 -21.08 -24.51 -6.53
CA GLU A 180 -20.18 -25.54 -6.03
C GLU A 180 -18.75 -25.32 -6.55
N LYS A 181 -18.62 -24.86 -7.80
CA LYS A 181 -17.33 -24.62 -8.45
C LYS A 181 -16.63 -23.35 -7.94
N TYR A 182 -17.37 -22.27 -7.69
CA TYR A 182 -16.80 -20.97 -7.30
C TYR A 182 -16.91 -20.68 -5.80
N GLY A 183 -17.57 -21.54 -5.03
CA GLY A 183 -17.80 -21.35 -3.61
C GLY A 183 -18.82 -20.24 -3.31
N ARG A 184 -19.10 -20.04 -2.02
CA ARG A 184 -19.94 -18.91 -1.60
C ARG A 184 -19.07 -17.64 -1.56
N THR A 185 -19.56 -16.59 -2.19
CA THR A 185 -18.92 -15.26 -2.14
C THR A 185 -18.81 -14.74 -0.71
N SER A 186 -17.77 -13.92 -0.43
CA SER A 186 -17.71 -13.11 0.77
C SER A 186 -18.40 -11.75 0.62
N THR A 187 -18.82 -11.40 -0.61
CA THR A 187 -19.46 -10.12 -0.93
C THR A 187 -20.86 -10.06 -0.38
N ASP A 188 -21.18 -9.01 0.33
CA ASP A 188 -22.47 -8.58 0.84
C ASP A 188 -22.30 -7.22 1.51
N TRP A 189 -23.40 -6.50 1.83
CA TRP A 189 -23.36 -5.18 2.44
C TRP A 189 -24.53 -4.95 3.38
N GLY A 190 -24.29 -4.20 4.45
CA GLY A 190 -25.30 -3.88 5.44
C GLY A 190 -24.70 -3.47 6.80
N ALA A 191 -25.55 -2.91 7.65
CA ALA A 191 -25.13 -2.46 8.97
C ALA A 191 -24.98 -3.64 9.96
N TYR A 192 -23.74 -3.99 10.27
CA TYR A 192 -23.38 -5.05 11.21
C TYR A 192 -21.87 -4.98 11.55
N PRO A 193 -21.44 -5.28 12.77
CA PRO A 193 -22.22 -5.55 13.99
C PRO A 193 -22.75 -4.25 14.65
N GLU A 194 -23.28 -4.35 15.86
CA GLU A 194 -23.83 -3.21 16.59
C GLU A 194 -22.79 -2.23 17.15
N ALA A 195 -21.51 -2.63 17.28
CA ALA A 195 -20.45 -1.82 17.88
C ALA A 195 -19.09 -1.99 17.21
N ASP A 196 -18.31 -0.90 17.13
CA ASP A 196 -16.94 -0.91 16.60
C ASP A 196 -16.04 -1.89 17.33
N SER A 197 -16.21 -2.04 18.65
CA SER A 197 -15.39 -2.92 19.49
C SER A 197 -15.45 -4.40 19.10
N LEU A 198 -16.44 -4.79 18.31
CA LEU A 198 -16.58 -6.14 17.76
C LEU A 198 -15.83 -6.31 16.44
N MET A 199 -15.33 -5.21 15.86
CA MET A 199 -14.62 -5.23 14.58
C MET A 199 -13.13 -5.60 14.75
N PRO A 200 -12.55 -6.41 13.83
CA PRO A 200 -11.12 -6.73 13.85
C PRO A 200 -10.22 -5.50 13.80
N ASP A 201 -10.63 -4.48 13.05
CA ASP A 201 -9.87 -3.25 12.86
C ASP A 201 -9.77 -2.45 14.16
N HIS A 202 -10.83 -2.41 14.94
CA HIS A 202 -10.81 -1.80 16.27
C HIS A 202 -9.82 -2.50 17.22
N ARG A 203 -9.75 -3.84 17.16
CA ARG A 203 -8.76 -4.62 17.90
C ARG A 203 -7.34 -4.29 17.43
N SER A 204 -7.13 -4.18 16.10
CA SER A 204 -5.83 -3.86 15.53
C SER A 204 -5.36 -2.47 15.95
N ALA A 205 -6.23 -1.46 15.88
CA ALA A 205 -5.93 -0.10 16.36
C ALA A 205 -5.63 -0.09 17.87
N SER A 206 -6.46 -0.72 18.69
CA SER A 206 -6.29 -0.76 20.15
C SER A 206 -4.96 -1.43 20.56
N TRP A 207 -4.59 -2.54 19.92
CA TRP A 207 -3.32 -3.22 20.15
C TRP A 207 -2.13 -2.34 19.79
N THR A 208 -2.20 -1.60 18.68
CA THR A 208 -1.17 -0.67 18.22
C THR A 208 -0.99 0.50 19.20
N ILE A 209 -2.11 1.09 19.65
CA ILE A 209 -2.14 2.17 20.63
C ILE A 209 -1.46 1.77 21.94
N GLU A 210 -1.68 0.55 22.42
CA GLU A 210 -1.02 0.05 23.63
C GLU A 210 0.51 -0.03 23.47
N ARG A 211 1.03 -0.36 22.26
CA ARG A 211 2.47 -0.38 21.99
C ARG A 211 3.05 1.03 21.94
N LEU A 212 2.36 1.98 21.36
CA LEU A 212 2.79 3.39 21.34
C LEU A 212 2.89 4.04 22.72
N LYS A 213 2.25 3.47 23.76
CA LYS A 213 2.35 3.93 25.14
C LYS A 213 3.54 3.36 25.92
N ARG A 214 4.23 2.36 25.37
CA ARG A 214 5.37 1.70 26.04
C ARG A 214 6.66 2.46 25.80
N ASP A 215 7.67 2.13 26.61
CA ASP A 215 9.04 2.62 26.43
C ASP A 215 9.87 1.56 25.71
N TYR A 216 10.63 2.01 24.69
CA TYR A 216 11.57 1.20 23.95
C TYR A 216 12.96 1.83 24.00
N GLU A 217 13.99 1.00 24.16
CA GLU A 217 15.40 1.44 24.13
C GLU A 217 15.92 1.55 22.70
N GLU A 218 15.49 0.60 21.83
CA GLU A 218 15.76 0.60 20.39
C GLU A 218 14.62 1.21 19.57
N PRO A 219 14.88 1.64 18.31
CA PRO A 219 13.83 2.08 17.42
C PRO A 219 12.90 0.90 17.09
N PHE A 220 11.64 1.17 16.84
CA PHE A 220 10.66 0.14 16.48
C PHE A 220 10.18 0.24 15.03
N PHE A 221 9.79 -0.92 14.49
CA PHE A 221 8.96 -1.07 13.29
C PHE A 221 7.61 -1.63 13.72
N LEU A 222 6.59 -0.77 13.78
CA LEU A 222 5.24 -1.10 14.21
C LEU A 222 4.30 -1.12 13.02
N ALA A 223 3.83 -2.34 12.66
CA ALA A 223 2.94 -2.56 11.54
C ALA A 223 1.51 -2.86 11.99
N VAL A 224 0.55 -2.14 11.41
CA VAL A 224 -0.88 -2.37 11.61
C VAL A 224 -1.58 -2.56 10.27
N GLY A 225 -2.31 -3.66 10.13
CA GLY A 225 -3.11 -3.98 8.95
C GLY A 225 -4.60 -3.94 9.26
N PHE A 226 -5.32 -3.08 8.56
CA PHE A 226 -6.76 -2.95 8.61
C PHE A 226 -7.41 -3.79 7.52
N LEU A 227 -8.61 -4.28 7.80
CA LEU A 227 -9.36 -5.16 6.92
C LEU A 227 -10.39 -4.41 6.09
N ARG A 228 -11.05 -3.39 6.65
CA ARG A 228 -12.01 -2.58 5.90
C ARG A 228 -11.25 -1.60 4.99
N PRO A 229 -11.79 -1.33 3.79
CA PRO A 229 -13.13 -1.67 3.26
C PRO A 229 -13.25 -3.02 2.53
N HIS A 230 -12.40 -4.01 2.72
CA HIS A 230 -12.59 -5.35 2.12
C HIS A 230 -13.98 -5.93 2.41
N VAL A 231 -14.57 -6.59 1.43
CA VAL A 231 -15.87 -7.29 1.56
C VAL A 231 -15.87 -8.34 2.69
N PRO A 232 -17.01 -8.60 3.35
CA PRO A 232 -18.31 -7.94 3.20
C PRO A 232 -18.24 -6.50 3.73
N PHE A 233 -19.01 -5.59 3.11
CA PHE A 233 -19.09 -4.20 3.56
C PHE A 233 -19.99 -4.08 4.79
N TYR A 234 -19.49 -4.59 5.91
CA TYR A 234 -20.19 -4.62 7.19
C TYR A 234 -19.46 -3.74 8.20
N VAL A 235 -20.15 -2.72 8.68
CA VAL A 235 -19.75 -1.84 9.78
C VAL A 235 -20.99 -1.42 10.56
N PRO A 236 -20.87 -0.96 11.83
CA PRO A 236 -22.00 -0.48 12.61
C PRO A 236 -22.82 0.62 11.94
N GLN A 237 -24.13 0.65 12.20
CA GLN A 237 -25.12 1.55 11.61
C GLN A 237 -24.68 3.03 11.59
N LYS A 238 -24.04 3.51 12.66
CA LYS A 238 -23.59 4.92 12.74
C LYS A 238 -22.68 5.35 11.59
N TRP A 239 -21.97 4.42 10.94
CA TRP A 239 -21.12 4.71 9.80
C TRP A 239 -21.96 4.86 8.51
N PHE A 240 -23.01 4.07 8.36
CA PHE A 240 -24.01 4.23 7.30
C PHE A 240 -24.76 5.57 7.43
N ASP A 241 -25.10 5.98 8.65
CA ASP A 241 -25.80 7.25 8.92
C ASP A 241 -25.00 8.48 8.47
N LEU A 242 -23.67 8.36 8.32
CA LEU A 242 -22.84 9.42 7.73
C LEU A 242 -23.05 9.58 6.22
N HIS A 243 -23.60 8.57 5.55
CA HIS A 243 -23.73 8.49 4.09
C HIS A 243 -25.17 8.17 3.70
N PRO A 244 -26.15 9.11 3.84
CA PRO A 244 -27.53 8.87 3.42
C PRO A 244 -27.61 8.43 1.95
N VAL A 245 -28.25 7.29 1.68
CA VAL A 245 -28.26 6.66 0.35
C VAL A 245 -28.85 7.55 -0.74
N GLU A 246 -29.80 8.39 -0.41
CA GLU A 246 -30.43 9.35 -1.31
C GLU A 246 -29.45 10.39 -1.86
N ASN A 247 -28.35 10.64 -1.15
CA ASN A 247 -27.32 11.62 -1.54
C ASN A 247 -26.13 10.95 -2.27
N MET A 248 -26.12 9.62 -2.41
CA MET A 248 -25.01 8.93 -3.04
C MET A 248 -24.97 9.18 -4.55
N GLU A 249 -23.80 9.55 -5.04
CA GLU A 249 -23.50 9.59 -6.46
C GLU A 249 -22.96 8.23 -6.90
N THR A 250 -23.29 7.80 -8.11
CA THR A 250 -22.71 6.61 -8.73
C THR A 250 -21.45 7.00 -9.50
N THR A 251 -20.55 6.04 -9.71
CA THR A 251 -19.39 6.25 -10.59
C THR A 251 -19.84 6.53 -12.04
N PRO A 252 -19.01 7.21 -12.84
CA PRO A 252 -19.28 7.34 -14.27
C PRO A 252 -19.49 5.95 -14.89
N TYR A 253 -20.54 5.81 -15.70
CA TYR A 253 -20.90 4.53 -16.30
C TYR A 253 -21.15 4.65 -17.80
N ASN A 254 -20.53 3.76 -18.54
CA ASN A 254 -20.77 3.55 -19.96
C ASN A 254 -21.19 2.08 -20.15
N PRO A 255 -22.42 1.78 -20.56
CA PRO A 255 -22.88 0.41 -20.77
C PRO A 255 -22.11 -0.33 -21.87
N ASP A 256 -21.52 0.41 -22.81
CA ASP A 256 -20.80 -0.12 -23.97
C ASP A 256 -19.28 -0.19 -23.73
N ASP A 257 -18.82 0.12 -22.48
CA ASP A 257 -17.42 0.25 -22.09
C ASP A 257 -16.53 -0.97 -22.41
N LEU A 258 -17.12 -2.16 -22.47
CA LEU A 258 -16.38 -3.40 -22.73
C LEU A 258 -16.46 -3.86 -24.21
N GLU A 259 -17.09 -3.11 -25.12
CA GLU A 259 -17.27 -3.56 -26.51
C GLU A 259 -15.94 -3.61 -27.30
N ASP A 260 -14.97 -2.76 -26.98
CA ASP A 260 -13.70 -2.63 -27.70
C ASP A 260 -12.51 -3.29 -26.98
N VAL A 261 -12.72 -3.95 -25.84
CA VAL A 261 -11.67 -4.69 -25.16
C VAL A 261 -11.48 -6.10 -25.77
N PRO A 262 -10.26 -6.67 -25.70
CA PRO A 262 -10.00 -7.98 -26.28
C PRO A 262 -10.72 -9.11 -25.50
N PRO A 263 -11.01 -10.27 -26.15
CA PRO A 263 -11.72 -11.39 -25.51
C PRO A 263 -11.07 -11.89 -24.21
N ILE A 264 -9.76 -11.82 -24.08
CA ILE A 264 -9.05 -12.22 -22.86
C ILE A 264 -9.37 -11.27 -21.68
N ALA A 265 -9.59 -9.99 -21.95
CA ALA A 265 -10.01 -9.03 -20.92
C ALA A 265 -11.36 -9.41 -20.32
N HIS A 266 -12.32 -9.83 -21.16
CA HIS A 266 -13.61 -10.35 -20.68
C HIS A 266 -13.44 -11.59 -19.80
N GLN A 267 -12.56 -12.55 -20.19
CA GLN A 267 -12.31 -13.74 -19.38
C GLN A 267 -11.69 -13.42 -18.02
N ILE A 268 -10.81 -12.42 -17.99
CA ILE A 268 -10.17 -11.93 -16.75
C ILE A 268 -11.20 -11.15 -15.90
N ASN A 269 -12.14 -10.45 -16.53
CA ASN A 269 -13.17 -9.66 -15.85
C ASN A 269 -14.39 -10.50 -15.42
N ASP A 270 -14.52 -11.74 -15.87
CA ASP A 270 -15.61 -12.63 -15.48
C ASP A 270 -15.44 -13.10 -14.03
N LEU A 271 -16.27 -12.54 -13.15
CA LEU A 271 -16.25 -12.76 -11.70
C LEU A 271 -17.65 -13.22 -11.21
N PRO A 272 -18.03 -14.49 -11.45
CA PRO A 272 -19.39 -14.97 -11.15
C PRO A 272 -19.82 -14.81 -9.69
N MET A 273 -18.86 -14.61 -8.76
CA MET A 273 -19.15 -14.43 -7.34
C MET A 273 -19.48 -12.97 -6.97
N MET A 274 -19.29 -12.01 -7.89
CA MET A 274 -19.50 -10.59 -7.65
C MET A 274 -20.77 -10.14 -8.36
N PRO A 275 -21.50 -9.13 -7.83
CA PRO A 275 -22.60 -8.52 -8.57
C PRO A 275 -22.08 -7.81 -9.83
N THR A 276 -22.84 -7.84 -10.90
CA THR A 276 -22.60 -6.98 -12.07
C THR A 276 -23.23 -5.61 -11.87
N THR A 277 -22.75 -4.61 -12.61
CA THR A 277 -23.33 -3.27 -12.57
C THR A 277 -24.78 -3.28 -13.08
N ASP A 278 -25.08 -4.06 -14.13
CA ASP A 278 -26.44 -4.23 -14.64
C ASP A 278 -27.37 -4.80 -13.56
N TRP A 279 -26.93 -5.85 -12.85
CA TRP A 279 -27.71 -6.39 -11.74
C TRP A 279 -27.96 -5.33 -10.64
N ALA A 280 -26.94 -4.54 -10.32
CA ALA A 280 -27.06 -3.50 -9.30
C ALA A 280 -28.02 -2.37 -9.72
N ILE A 281 -28.06 -2.03 -11.03
CA ILE A 281 -29.03 -1.07 -11.61
C ILE A 281 -30.47 -1.67 -11.55
N GLU A 282 -30.64 -2.89 -12.04
CA GLU A 282 -31.96 -3.57 -12.10
C GLU A 282 -32.57 -3.77 -10.71
N ASN A 283 -31.75 -4.00 -9.69
CA ASN A 283 -32.19 -4.23 -8.31
C ASN A 283 -32.14 -2.98 -7.43
N ASN A 284 -31.76 -1.80 -7.96
CA ASN A 284 -31.58 -0.54 -7.22
C ASN A 284 -30.54 -0.64 -6.08
N GLU A 285 -29.51 -1.47 -6.25
CA GLU A 285 -28.49 -1.72 -5.22
C GLU A 285 -27.20 -0.94 -5.41
N TRP A 286 -26.96 -0.30 -6.56
CA TRP A 286 -25.70 0.37 -6.81
C TRP A 286 -25.37 1.44 -5.76
N LYS A 287 -26.30 2.32 -5.43
CA LYS A 287 -26.12 3.33 -4.38
C LYS A 287 -25.94 2.74 -2.99
N ASN A 288 -26.59 1.60 -2.70
CA ASN A 288 -26.43 0.89 -1.44
C ASN A 288 -25.01 0.28 -1.31
N ILE A 289 -24.47 -0.27 -2.40
CA ILE A 289 -23.09 -0.77 -2.44
C ILE A 289 -22.08 0.36 -2.19
N ILE A 290 -22.27 1.51 -2.87
CA ILE A 290 -21.42 2.70 -2.70
C ILE A 290 -21.52 3.23 -1.28
N GLN A 291 -22.73 3.36 -0.72
CA GLN A 291 -22.94 3.77 0.67
C GLN A 291 -22.17 2.87 1.63
N ALA A 292 -22.29 1.56 1.45
CA ALA A 292 -21.66 0.58 2.33
C ALA A 292 -20.13 0.62 2.24
N TYR A 293 -19.58 0.80 1.03
CA TYR A 293 -18.15 0.98 0.84
C TYR A 293 -17.64 2.26 1.52
N LEU A 294 -18.32 3.39 1.33
CA LEU A 294 -17.99 4.67 1.99
C LEU A 294 -18.14 4.60 3.51
N ALA A 295 -19.14 3.88 4.02
CA ALA A 295 -19.29 3.63 5.45
C ALA A 295 -18.08 2.84 6.01
N CYS A 296 -17.59 1.84 5.26
CA CYS A 296 -16.37 1.10 5.61
C CYS A 296 -15.12 1.98 5.55
N ILE A 297 -15.01 2.88 4.57
CA ILE A 297 -13.92 3.86 4.49
C ILE A 297 -13.93 4.78 5.70
N SER A 298 -15.08 5.36 6.05
CA SER A 298 -15.19 6.27 7.21
C SER A 298 -14.89 5.55 8.54
N PHE A 299 -15.26 4.28 8.65
CA PHE A 299 -14.89 3.46 9.79
C PHE A 299 -13.37 3.23 9.88
N VAL A 300 -12.72 2.83 8.78
CA VAL A 300 -11.27 2.59 8.82
C VAL A 300 -10.49 3.90 8.99
N ASP A 301 -10.96 5.00 8.41
CA ASP A 301 -10.38 6.33 8.65
C ASP A 301 -10.39 6.69 10.15
N TYR A 302 -11.50 6.41 10.84
CA TYR A 302 -11.60 6.62 12.29
C TYR A 302 -10.59 5.74 13.06
N GLU A 303 -10.44 4.47 12.70
CA GLU A 303 -9.48 3.57 13.35
C GLU A 303 -8.02 3.96 13.08
N VAL A 304 -7.71 4.43 11.85
CA VAL A 304 -6.43 5.05 11.51
C VAL A 304 -6.20 6.31 12.36
N GLY A 305 -7.23 7.16 12.49
CA GLY A 305 -7.18 8.36 13.31
C GLY A 305 -6.82 8.07 14.76
N ARG A 306 -7.42 7.03 15.36
CA ARG A 306 -7.09 6.59 16.72
C ARG A 306 -5.61 6.25 16.90
N VAL A 307 -5.02 5.58 15.90
CA VAL A 307 -3.59 5.21 15.92
C VAL A 307 -2.71 6.45 15.75
N LEU A 308 -3.05 7.33 14.82
CA LEU A 308 -2.31 8.57 14.57
C LEU A 308 -2.36 9.51 15.77
N ASP A 309 -3.50 9.66 16.41
CA ASP A 309 -3.66 10.46 17.64
C ASP A 309 -2.82 9.89 18.79
N ALA A 310 -2.75 8.55 18.92
CA ALA A 310 -1.90 7.93 19.93
C ALA A 310 -0.41 8.16 19.66
N LEU A 311 0.04 8.15 18.39
CA LEU A 311 1.41 8.50 18.02
C LEU A 311 1.70 9.97 18.29
N GLU A 312 0.81 10.89 17.88
CA GLU A 312 0.95 12.33 18.07
C GLU A 312 1.10 12.70 19.56
N ASN A 313 0.40 11.99 20.46
CA ASN A 313 0.45 12.17 21.91
C ASN A 313 1.53 11.32 22.60
N SER A 314 2.38 10.61 21.86
CA SER A 314 3.48 9.81 22.40
C SER A 314 4.82 10.56 22.33
N LYS A 315 5.83 10.07 23.04
CA LYS A 315 7.21 10.57 22.92
C LYS A 315 7.88 10.30 21.58
N TYR A 316 7.21 9.57 20.68
CA TYR A 316 7.73 9.16 19.39
C TYR A 316 7.25 10.05 18.23
N SER A 317 6.35 11.01 18.50
CA SER A 317 5.72 11.89 17.50
C SER A 317 6.71 12.56 16.55
N ASP A 318 7.83 13.06 17.07
CA ASP A 318 8.80 13.84 16.30
C ASP A 318 9.87 12.99 15.59
N ASN A 319 9.92 11.68 15.87
CA ASN A 319 10.94 10.78 15.33
C ASN A 319 10.35 9.47 14.80
N THR A 320 9.26 9.57 14.03
CA THR A 320 8.62 8.41 13.39
C THR A 320 8.37 8.67 11.92
N VAL A 321 8.75 7.71 11.08
CA VAL A 321 8.34 7.61 9.66
C VAL A 321 7.00 6.92 9.64
N ILE A 322 5.99 7.55 9.05
CA ILE A 322 4.68 6.97 8.83
C ILE A 322 4.53 6.67 7.35
N VAL A 323 4.10 5.47 7.01
CA VAL A 323 3.62 5.13 5.68
C VAL A 323 2.21 4.55 5.79
N LEU A 324 1.26 5.12 5.01
CA LEU A 324 -0.08 4.57 4.81
C LEU A 324 -0.20 4.17 3.35
N TRP A 325 -0.67 2.96 3.11
CA TRP A 325 -0.82 2.38 1.78
C TRP A 325 -1.98 1.39 1.72
N SER A 326 -2.52 1.19 0.52
CA SER A 326 -3.43 0.09 0.22
C SER A 326 -2.78 -0.93 -0.71
N ASP A 327 -3.22 -2.17 -0.65
CA ASP A 327 -2.64 -3.25 -1.44
C ASP A 327 -3.06 -3.23 -2.92
N HIS A 328 -4.21 -2.64 -3.25
CA HIS A 328 -4.71 -2.38 -4.61
C HIS A 328 -5.92 -1.45 -4.54
N GLY A 329 -6.43 -1.06 -5.70
CA GLY A 329 -7.69 -0.33 -5.85
C GLY A 329 -8.93 -1.24 -5.77
N TYR A 330 -10.10 -0.67 -6.08
CA TYR A 330 -11.37 -1.37 -6.10
C TYR A 330 -12.37 -0.64 -7.00
N ARG A 331 -13.04 -1.35 -7.90
CA ARG A 331 -14.07 -0.82 -8.79
C ARG A 331 -15.43 -0.86 -8.11
N LEU A 332 -16.21 0.18 -8.26
CA LEU A 332 -17.55 0.36 -7.68
C LEU A 332 -18.64 0.47 -8.76
N GLY A 333 -18.52 -0.30 -9.82
CA GLY A 333 -19.43 -0.35 -10.98
C GLY A 333 -18.73 -0.13 -12.31
N GLU A 334 -17.51 0.38 -12.33
CA GLU A 334 -16.71 0.56 -13.54
C GLU A 334 -16.39 -0.81 -14.16
N LYS A 335 -16.33 -0.86 -15.49
CA LYS A 335 -16.06 -2.10 -16.24
C LYS A 335 -17.02 -3.24 -15.86
N GLY A 336 -18.27 -2.88 -15.49
CA GLY A 336 -19.37 -3.80 -15.33
C GLY A 336 -19.44 -4.60 -14.03
N THR A 337 -18.63 -4.28 -12.99
CA THR A 337 -18.62 -5.07 -11.74
C THR A 337 -18.07 -4.31 -10.53
N PHE A 338 -18.22 -4.91 -9.35
CA PHE A 338 -17.78 -4.38 -8.04
C PHE A 338 -16.64 -5.24 -7.51
N ALA A 339 -15.43 -5.02 -8.02
CA ALA A 339 -14.28 -5.86 -7.69
C ALA A 339 -12.94 -5.17 -8.04
N LYS A 340 -11.86 -5.65 -7.42
CA LYS A 340 -10.48 -5.44 -7.85
C LYS A 340 -10.22 -6.16 -9.18
N HIS A 341 -9.44 -7.17 -9.24
CA HIS A 341 -9.29 -8.25 -10.24
C HIS A 341 -9.24 -7.80 -11.71
N ALA A 342 -8.57 -6.67 -12.00
CA ALA A 342 -8.39 -6.16 -13.37
C ALA A 342 -7.12 -5.32 -13.49
N LEU A 343 -6.71 -5.03 -14.74
CA LEU A 343 -5.53 -4.20 -15.01
C LEU A 343 -5.86 -2.72 -15.29
N TRP A 344 -7.15 -2.35 -15.19
CA TRP A 344 -7.63 -0.98 -15.36
C TRP A 344 -7.36 -0.11 -14.13
N GLU A 345 -7.46 1.22 -14.31
CA GLU A 345 -7.06 2.23 -13.33
C GLU A 345 -7.64 1.96 -11.94
N GLU A 346 -8.97 1.85 -11.83
CA GLU A 346 -9.69 1.75 -10.55
C GLU A 346 -9.33 0.50 -9.73
N ALA A 347 -8.87 -0.57 -10.40
CA ALA A 347 -8.42 -1.79 -9.73
C ALA A 347 -6.96 -1.71 -9.26
N THR A 348 -6.17 -0.79 -9.82
CA THR A 348 -4.71 -0.76 -9.62
C THR A 348 -4.23 0.47 -8.86
N ASN A 349 -4.92 1.62 -9.03
CA ASN A 349 -4.61 2.85 -8.31
C ASN A 349 -5.06 2.75 -6.84
N ALA A 350 -4.16 3.10 -5.93
CA ALA A 350 -4.41 2.99 -4.50
C ALA A 350 -3.61 4.06 -3.73
N PRO A 351 -4.08 4.52 -2.57
CA PRO A 351 -3.42 5.59 -1.82
C PRO A 351 -2.03 5.17 -1.32
N LEU A 352 -1.09 6.14 -1.40
CA LEU A 352 0.24 6.05 -0.83
C LEU A 352 0.61 7.39 -0.19
N ILE A 353 0.81 7.38 1.13
CA ILE A 353 1.15 8.58 1.89
C ILE A 353 2.40 8.30 2.72
N PHE A 354 3.39 9.20 2.66
CA PHE A 354 4.54 9.20 3.55
C PHE A 354 4.54 10.47 4.41
N ALA A 355 4.73 10.33 5.72
CA ALA A 355 5.03 11.44 6.60
C ALA A 355 6.25 11.09 7.44
N ALA A 356 7.30 11.93 7.41
CA ALA A 356 8.55 11.66 8.11
C ALA A 356 9.25 12.97 8.49
N PRO A 357 10.10 12.95 9.52
CA PRO A 357 10.98 14.08 9.81
C PRO A 357 11.81 14.47 8.59
N GLY A 358 11.76 15.75 8.22
CA GLY A 358 12.52 16.28 7.06
C GLY A 358 11.87 16.08 5.69
N LEU A 359 10.71 15.46 5.59
CA LEU A 359 9.89 15.49 4.37
C LEU A 359 9.03 16.78 4.31
N PRO A 360 8.70 17.27 3.10
CA PRO A 360 7.76 18.37 2.93
C PRO A 360 6.38 17.98 3.44
N LYS A 361 5.60 18.98 3.89
CA LYS A 361 4.24 18.79 4.37
C LYS A 361 3.23 19.25 3.31
N GLY A 362 2.14 18.50 3.15
CA GLY A 362 1.06 18.83 2.21
C GLY A 362 1.48 18.78 0.75
N LYS A 363 2.54 18.04 0.43
CA LYS A 363 2.98 17.87 -0.96
C LYS A 363 2.18 16.78 -1.64
N VAL A 364 1.67 17.10 -2.84
CA VAL A 364 0.97 16.14 -3.70
C VAL A 364 1.84 15.83 -4.91
N ILE A 365 1.98 14.55 -5.24
CA ILE A 365 2.77 14.04 -6.36
C ILE A 365 1.85 13.18 -7.23
N ASP A 366 1.72 13.55 -8.49
CA ASP A 366 0.95 12.85 -9.53
C ASP A 366 1.82 11.96 -10.44
N THR A 367 3.13 11.97 -10.20
CA THR A 367 4.06 11.09 -10.90
C THR A 367 3.77 9.64 -10.54
N PRO A 368 3.66 8.72 -11.52
CA PRO A 368 3.40 7.32 -11.24
C PRO A 368 4.40 6.72 -10.27
N ALA A 369 3.90 6.01 -9.28
CA ALA A 369 4.69 5.31 -8.28
C ALA A 369 4.19 3.86 -8.11
N GLU A 370 5.02 3.00 -7.60
CA GLU A 370 4.68 1.61 -7.31
C GLU A 370 4.67 1.36 -5.81
N MET A 371 3.71 0.58 -5.30
CA MET A 371 3.74 0.14 -3.89
C MET A 371 5.02 -0.64 -3.57
N LEU A 372 5.62 -1.29 -4.54
CA LEU A 372 6.92 -1.96 -4.46
C LEU A 372 8.03 -1.01 -3.96
N SER A 373 7.92 0.27 -4.27
CA SER A 373 8.87 1.33 -3.88
C SER A 373 8.83 1.69 -2.40
N ILE A 374 7.83 1.22 -1.64
CA ILE A 374 7.75 1.44 -0.19
C ILE A 374 8.97 0.86 0.52
N TYR A 375 9.40 -0.35 0.15
CA TYR A 375 10.53 -1.01 0.80
C TYR A 375 11.83 -0.17 0.68
N PRO A 376 12.37 0.13 -0.51
CA PRO A 376 13.60 0.91 -0.63
C PRO A 376 13.45 2.34 -0.08
N THR A 377 12.26 2.93 -0.15
CA THR A 377 11.99 4.27 0.39
C THR A 377 12.07 4.30 1.92
N LEU A 378 11.49 3.30 2.60
CA LEU A 378 11.58 3.19 4.06
C LEU A 378 13.02 2.99 4.53
N LEU A 379 13.82 2.20 3.79
CA LEU A 379 15.23 2.02 4.12
C LEU A 379 15.97 3.36 4.07
N ASP A 380 15.77 4.15 3.03
CA ASP A 380 16.41 5.44 2.86
C ASP A 380 15.98 6.46 3.93
N LEU A 381 14.66 6.57 4.18
CA LEU A 381 14.13 7.46 5.22
C LEU A 381 14.64 7.11 6.62
N CYS A 382 14.97 5.85 6.87
CA CYS A 382 15.54 5.37 8.13
C CYS A 382 17.06 5.33 8.17
N GLY A 383 17.73 5.77 7.10
CA GLY A 383 19.20 5.75 7.01
C GLY A 383 19.79 4.36 7.04
N LEU A 384 19.06 3.36 6.55
CA LEU A 384 19.50 1.97 6.44
C LEU A 384 20.16 1.73 5.07
N PRO A 385 21.09 0.77 4.97
CA PRO A 385 21.66 0.38 3.69
C PRO A 385 20.60 -0.03 2.68
N ALA A 386 20.86 0.21 1.40
CA ALA A 386 19.97 -0.27 0.35
C ALA A 386 20.02 -1.81 0.26
N TYR A 387 18.86 -2.43 0.03
CA TYR A 387 18.76 -3.86 -0.21
C TYR A 387 18.76 -4.12 -1.71
N ASN A 388 19.88 -4.66 -2.24
CA ASN A 388 20.16 -4.74 -3.69
C ASN A 388 19.21 -5.67 -4.46
N ARG A 389 18.37 -6.45 -3.77
CA ARG A 389 17.38 -7.31 -4.43
C ARG A 389 16.03 -6.64 -4.63
N ASN A 390 15.83 -5.41 -4.10
CA ASN A 390 14.63 -4.65 -4.37
C ASN A 390 14.52 -4.29 -5.86
N GLU A 391 13.35 -4.54 -6.45
CA GLU A 391 13.01 -4.13 -7.82
C GLU A 391 12.24 -2.79 -7.84
N GLY A 392 11.80 -2.30 -6.70
CA GLY A 392 11.22 -0.96 -6.53
C GLY A 392 12.29 0.12 -6.48
N ILE A 393 11.90 1.36 -6.71
CA ILE A 393 12.78 2.53 -6.66
C ILE A 393 12.59 3.32 -5.36
N ASN A 394 13.65 3.98 -4.89
CA ASN A 394 13.56 4.92 -3.78
C ASN A 394 12.81 6.19 -4.21
N LEU A 395 11.70 6.52 -3.54
CA LEU A 395 10.88 7.70 -3.82
C LEU A 395 11.34 8.97 -3.06
N THR A 396 12.28 8.88 -2.14
CA THR A 396 12.76 10.03 -1.34
C THR A 396 13.23 11.20 -2.21
N PRO A 397 14.01 11.00 -3.29
CA PRO A 397 14.42 12.10 -4.16
C PRO A 397 13.25 12.87 -4.79
N VAL A 398 12.19 12.14 -5.22
CA VAL A 398 10.98 12.76 -5.78
C VAL A 398 10.21 13.52 -4.70
N MET A 399 10.14 12.96 -3.49
CA MET A 399 9.50 13.62 -2.36
C MET A 399 10.22 14.90 -1.94
N LYS A 400 11.55 14.95 -2.01
CA LYS A 400 12.37 16.10 -1.64
C LYS A 400 12.66 17.08 -2.79
N GLU A 401 12.10 16.86 -3.99
CA GLU A 401 12.40 17.67 -5.20
C GLU A 401 13.89 17.71 -5.56
N GLU A 402 14.63 16.70 -5.20
CA GLU A 402 16.00 16.56 -5.67
C GLU A 402 15.98 16.37 -7.18
N LYS A 403 16.93 17.00 -7.90
CA LYS A 403 17.04 16.83 -9.34
C LYS A 403 17.37 15.36 -9.65
N THR A 404 16.33 14.58 -9.85
CA THR A 404 16.45 13.28 -10.49
C THR A 404 16.56 13.51 -11.99
N GLU A 405 17.40 12.76 -12.68
CA GLU A 405 17.26 12.66 -14.14
C GLU A 405 15.76 12.40 -14.40
N LYS A 406 15.18 13.02 -15.44
CA LYS A 406 13.78 12.81 -15.82
C LYS A 406 13.60 11.34 -16.22
N ASN A 407 13.76 10.47 -15.27
CA ASN A 407 13.51 9.05 -15.44
C ASN A 407 12.02 8.90 -15.63
N ASN A 408 11.66 8.20 -16.67
CA ASN A 408 10.30 7.80 -16.96
C ASN A 408 9.76 7.04 -15.74
N HIS A 409 9.11 7.76 -14.82
CA HIS A 409 8.39 7.14 -13.74
C HIS A 409 7.18 6.43 -14.32
N PHE A 410 7.10 5.16 -14.08
CA PHE A 410 5.99 4.32 -14.51
C PHE A 410 5.71 3.27 -13.43
N ALA A 411 4.54 2.68 -13.49
CA ALA A 411 4.15 1.59 -12.60
C ALA A 411 3.71 0.37 -13.41
N ILE A 412 4.11 -0.82 -12.97
CA ILE A 412 3.73 -2.10 -13.59
C ILE A 412 2.87 -2.89 -12.64
N THR A 413 1.71 -3.28 -13.11
CA THR A 413 0.80 -4.22 -12.45
C THR A 413 0.75 -5.51 -13.26
N THR A 414 0.84 -6.65 -12.60
CA THR A 414 0.79 -7.98 -13.24
C THR A 414 -0.40 -8.78 -12.69
N PHE A 415 -1.26 -9.31 -13.57
CA PHE A 415 -2.37 -10.16 -13.15
C PHE A 415 -2.40 -11.49 -13.91
N GLY A 416 -1.92 -12.54 -13.25
CA GLY A 416 -1.55 -13.80 -13.89
C GLY A 416 -0.21 -13.69 -14.64
N MET A 417 0.23 -14.78 -15.23
CA MET A 417 1.47 -14.82 -15.99
C MET A 417 1.30 -14.11 -17.35
N ASN A 418 2.21 -13.22 -17.70
CA ASN A 418 2.25 -12.50 -18.98
C ASN A 418 1.08 -11.51 -19.23
N ASN A 419 0.27 -11.17 -18.23
CA ASN A 419 -0.69 -10.08 -18.35
C ASN A 419 -0.19 -8.89 -17.54
N HIS A 420 0.09 -7.78 -18.21
CA HIS A 420 0.70 -6.60 -17.60
C HIS A 420 -0.06 -5.33 -17.92
N GLY A 421 -0.31 -4.50 -16.93
CA GLY A 421 -0.70 -3.12 -17.07
C GLY A 421 0.48 -2.22 -16.77
N LEU A 422 0.75 -1.26 -17.62
CA LEU A 422 1.76 -0.21 -17.45
C LEU A 422 1.08 1.13 -17.34
N ARG A 423 1.39 1.90 -16.30
CA ARG A 423 0.89 3.26 -16.09
C ARG A 423 2.04 4.25 -16.13
N THR A 424 1.99 5.16 -17.08
CA THR A 424 2.85 6.35 -17.17
C THR A 424 2.06 7.59 -16.74
N ALA A 425 2.65 8.77 -16.70
CA ALA A 425 1.93 10.00 -16.40
C ALA A 425 0.76 10.27 -17.37
N GLN A 426 0.84 9.76 -18.60
CA GLN A 426 -0.15 10.02 -19.64
C GLN A 426 -0.97 8.79 -20.03
N TYR A 427 -0.33 7.63 -20.14
CA TYR A 427 -0.92 6.46 -20.76
C TYR A 427 -1.10 5.33 -19.76
N ARG A 428 -2.24 4.60 -19.92
CA ARG A 428 -2.38 3.21 -19.50
C ARG A 428 -2.18 2.33 -20.73
N TYR A 429 -1.29 1.34 -20.64
CA TYR A 429 -1.08 0.31 -21.64
C TYR A 429 -1.22 -1.06 -21.00
N ILE A 430 -2.03 -1.91 -21.61
CA ILE A 430 -2.22 -3.29 -21.13
C ILE A 430 -1.80 -4.24 -22.25
N GLN A 431 -1.00 -5.24 -21.90
CA GLN A 431 -0.66 -6.35 -22.79
C GLN A 431 -1.02 -7.67 -22.13
N TYR A 432 -1.72 -8.50 -22.87
CA TYR A 432 -2.16 -9.81 -22.43
C TYR A 432 -1.27 -10.93 -22.96
N GLU A 433 -1.40 -12.17 -22.36
CA GLU A 433 -0.58 -13.33 -22.72
C GLU A 433 -0.79 -13.81 -24.17
N ASP A 434 -1.92 -13.51 -24.79
CA ASP A 434 -2.24 -13.84 -26.18
C ASP A 434 -1.72 -12.80 -27.20
N GLY A 435 -1.08 -11.74 -26.69
CA GLY A 435 -0.53 -10.63 -27.47
C GLY A 435 -1.53 -9.54 -27.80
N SER A 436 -2.79 -9.64 -27.35
CA SER A 436 -3.76 -8.55 -27.47
C SER A 436 -3.44 -7.40 -26.53
N GLU A 437 -3.91 -6.20 -26.85
CA GLU A 437 -3.48 -4.95 -26.21
C GLU A 437 -4.65 -4.01 -25.96
N GLU A 438 -4.50 -3.17 -24.93
CA GLU A 438 -5.31 -1.98 -24.70
C GLU A 438 -4.42 -0.77 -24.49
N LEU A 439 -4.89 0.41 -24.92
CA LEU A 439 -4.18 1.70 -24.75
C LEU A 439 -5.18 2.81 -24.48
N TYR A 440 -4.94 3.58 -23.41
CA TYR A 440 -5.77 4.71 -23.01
C TYR A 440 -4.91 5.94 -22.75
N ASP A 441 -5.29 7.12 -23.29
CA ASP A 441 -4.66 8.43 -23.00
C ASP A 441 -5.47 9.11 -21.91
N HIS A 442 -5.01 9.04 -20.66
CA HIS A 442 -5.71 9.58 -19.49
C HIS A 442 -5.93 11.09 -19.49
N ARG A 443 -5.27 11.84 -20.38
CA ARG A 443 -5.55 13.26 -20.58
C ARG A 443 -6.85 13.49 -21.38
N LYS A 444 -7.36 12.47 -22.08
CA LYS A 444 -8.52 12.53 -22.96
C LYS A 444 -9.62 11.56 -22.51
N ASP A 445 -9.21 10.44 -21.97
CA ASP A 445 -10.07 9.32 -21.57
C ASP A 445 -9.65 8.80 -20.18
N PRO A 446 -9.91 9.56 -19.11
CA PRO A 446 -9.56 9.16 -17.75
C PRO A 446 -10.34 7.94 -17.25
N ASN A 447 -11.49 7.63 -17.85
CA ASN A 447 -12.33 6.48 -17.49
C ASN A 447 -11.98 5.21 -18.28
N GLU A 448 -10.99 5.25 -19.17
CA GLU A 448 -10.58 4.09 -19.98
C GLU A 448 -11.73 3.49 -20.82
N TRP A 449 -12.57 4.34 -21.43
CA TRP A 449 -13.76 3.92 -22.20
C TRP A 449 -13.47 3.58 -23.67
N ASN A 450 -12.33 4.05 -24.23
CA ASN A 450 -12.05 3.88 -25.65
C ASN A 450 -10.65 3.29 -25.84
N ASN A 451 -10.60 2.01 -26.21
CA ASN A 451 -9.34 1.32 -26.49
C ASN A 451 -8.70 1.81 -27.78
N ALA A 452 -7.68 2.64 -27.65
CA ALA A 452 -6.93 3.21 -28.76
C ALA A 452 -5.82 2.30 -29.30
N ALA A 453 -5.68 1.07 -28.82
CA ALA A 453 -4.59 0.16 -29.21
C ALA A 453 -4.64 -0.25 -30.69
N LEU A 454 -5.84 -0.32 -31.26
CA LEU A 454 -6.02 -0.70 -32.67
C LEU A 454 -5.76 0.44 -33.67
N ASN A 455 -5.63 1.70 -33.19
CA ASN A 455 -5.33 2.82 -34.08
C ASN A 455 -3.84 2.76 -34.53
N PRO A 456 -3.56 2.64 -35.84
CA PRO A 456 -2.19 2.58 -36.38
C PRO A 456 -1.30 3.78 -35.98
N GLU A 457 -1.89 4.94 -35.73
CA GLU A 457 -1.17 6.15 -35.29
C GLU A 457 -0.49 5.96 -33.93
N ASN A 458 -0.96 5.01 -33.12
CA ASN A 458 -0.42 4.70 -31.79
C ASN A 458 0.68 3.63 -31.81
N SER A 459 1.10 3.12 -32.98
CA SER A 459 2.06 2.02 -33.10
C SER A 459 3.40 2.32 -32.41
N ASP A 460 3.95 3.53 -32.58
CA ASP A 460 5.20 3.92 -31.95
C ASP A 460 5.05 4.10 -30.44
N ILE A 461 3.91 4.63 -29.99
CA ILE A 461 3.60 4.76 -28.55
C ILE A 461 3.57 3.38 -27.92
N LYS A 462 2.80 2.45 -28.49
CA LYS A 462 2.69 1.07 -27.98
C LYS A 462 4.05 0.38 -27.93
N LYS A 463 4.84 0.46 -28.97
CA LYS A 463 6.19 -0.13 -29.03
C LYS A 463 7.10 0.40 -27.92
N ASN A 464 7.04 1.70 -27.64
CA ASN A 464 7.83 2.30 -26.56
C ASN A 464 7.35 1.81 -25.17
N LEU A 465 6.02 1.74 -24.95
CA LEU A 465 5.44 1.28 -23.70
C LEU A 465 5.69 -0.22 -23.48
N GLN A 466 5.57 -1.03 -24.52
CA GLN A 466 5.89 -2.46 -24.49
C GLN A 466 7.33 -2.72 -24.06
N GLY A 467 8.29 -1.89 -24.50
CA GLY A 467 9.70 -1.98 -24.12
C GLY A 467 9.97 -1.75 -22.63
N LEU A 468 8.98 -1.28 -21.84
CA LEU A 468 9.07 -1.08 -20.39
C LEU A 468 8.50 -2.26 -19.60
N LEU A 469 7.79 -3.19 -20.25
CA LEU A 469 7.22 -4.37 -19.58
C LEU A 469 8.31 -5.38 -19.20
N PRO A 470 8.05 -6.27 -18.22
CA PRO A 470 8.99 -7.32 -17.86
C PRO A 470 9.33 -8.24 -19.04
N GLU A 471 10.62 -8.35 -19.36
CA GLU A 471 11.09 -9.24 -20.43
C GLU A 471 10.87 -10.73 -20.12
N THR A 472 10.88 -11.09 -18.84
CA THR A 472 10.73 -12.47 -18.40
C THR A 472 9.65 -12.57 -17.34
N ASN A 473 8.86 -13.64 -17.46
CA ASN A 473 7.85 -14.01 -16.48
C ASN A 473 8.13 -15.43 -15.99
N LYS A 474 8.33 -15.59 -14.69
CA LYS A 474 8.48 -16.91 -14.08
C LYS A 474 7.17 -17.67 -14.19
N LYS A 475 7.26 -19.00 -14.33
CA LYS A 475 6.08 -19.87 -14.22
C LYS A 475 5.39 -19.68 -12.87
N TRP A 476 4.11 -20.01 -12.80
CA TRP A 476 3.34 -19.98 -11.56
C TRP A 476 4.09 -20.73 -10.46
N ASN A 477 4.27 -20.07 -9.31
CA ASN A 477 4.77 -20.72 -8.10
C ASN A 477 3.83 -21.87 -7.71
N VAL A 478 4.39 -23.01 -7.31
CA VAL A 478 3.61 -24.22 -7.00
C VAL A 478 2.60 -24.00 -5.86
N HIS A 479 2.93 -23.12 -4.91
CA HIS A 479 2.09 -22.78 -3.76
C HIS A 479 1.14 -21.61 -4.02
N SER A 480 1.30 -20.88 -5.14
CA SER A 480 0.42 -19.78 -5.52
C SER A 480 -0.76 -20.32 -6.34
N HIS A 481 -1.97 -19.96 -5.97
CA HIS A 481 -3.18 -20.42 -6.66
C HIS A 481 -4.25 -19.34 -6.67
N TYR A 482 -5.10 -19.40 -7.69
CA TYR A 482 -6.27 -18.54 -7.81
C TYR A 482 -7.38 -19.31 -8.51
N THR A 483 -8.52 -19.41 -7.87
CA THR A 483 -9.59 -20.34 -8.30
C THR A 483 -10.91 -19.65 -8.63
N PHE A 484 -11.00 -18.33 -8.45
CA PHE A 484 -12.25 -17.60 -8.66
C PHE A 484 -12.57 -17.38 -10.14
N GLN A 485 -11.55 -17.21 -10.98
CA GLN A 485 -11.70 -17.05 -12.43
C GLN A 485 -11.19 -18.29 -13.13
N PRO A 486 -12.01 -18.93 -13.97
CA PRO A 486 -11.62 -20.13 -14.74
C PRO A 486 -10.33 -19.90 -15.55
N TYR A 487 -10.19 -18.71 -16.14
CA TYR A 487 -9.02 -18.31 -16.90
C TYR A 487 -7.69 -18.59 -16.17
N PHE A 488 -7.56 -18.22 -14.90
CA PHE A 488 -6.31 -18.42 -14.15
C PHE A 488 -6.09 -19.86 -13.71
N VAL A 489 -7.15 -20.63 -13.50
CA VAL A 489 -7.06 -22.08 -13.27
C VAL A 489 -6.44 -22.76 -14.47
N GLU A 490 -6.93 -22.43 -15.67
CA GLU A 490 -6.44 -22.96 -16.94
C GLU A 490 -5.02 -22.47 -17.25
N GLN A 491 -4.74 -21.17 -17.04
CA GLN A 491 -3.40 -20.60 -17.23
C GLN A 491 -2.36 -21.34 -16.37
N LYS A 492 -2.65 -21.54 -15.09
CA LYS A 492 -1.73 -22.28 -14.20
C LYS A 492 -1.54 -23.72 -14.65
N ALA A 493 -2.60 -24.41 -15.07
CA ALA A 493 -2.51 -25.77 -15.58
C ALA A 493 -1.64 -25.88 -16.83
N ARG A 494 -1.79 -24.93 -17.78
CA ARG A 494 -0.92 -24.86 -19.00
C ARG A 494 0.54 -24.58 -18.63
N ALA A 495 0.81 -23.72 -17.67
CA ALA A 495 2.18 -23.35 -17.25
C ALA A 495 2.87 -24.47 -16.46
N SER A 496 2.13 -25.46 -15.93
CA SER A 496 2.66 -26.58 -15.13
C SER A 496 3.07 -27.77 -16.01
N ASN A 497 2.55 -27.84 -17.23
CA ASN A 497 2.92 -28.81 -18.27
C ASN A 497 4.11 -28.29 -19.09
#